data_44274f5ce1e9a3b5b462bfb0d5225ebd
#
_entry.id   44274f5ce1e9a3b5b462bfb0d5225ebd
#
_cell.length_a   1.000
_cell.length_b   1.000
_cell.length_c   1.000
_cell.angle_alpha   90.00
_cell.angle_beta   90.00
_cell.angle_gamma   90.00
#
_symmetry.space_group_name_H-M   'P 1'
#
loop_
_entity.id
_entity.type
_entity.pdbx_description
1 polymer ?
#
loop_
_entity_poly.entity_id
_entity_poly.type
_entity_poly.pdbx_seq_one_letter_code
_entity_poly.pdbx_strand_id
1 'polypeptide(L)'
;HYLGLVAKAQSLANQMSAAISFVDPEILSIPEETLAKFMQDEPRLKEYQHRLEQITKKRPHTLPASEEKIIAAAGDAMGTSANTFNVLTNSDMEYGYVQDEDGEMVQLSDGLYSLLIQSQDRNVRKNAFDVMYASYGQFENSLASTLSGEVKAHNFNAQVHKYNSAREAALSENGVPTAVYDTLVKEVNSHLNLLHRYVSLRKKILGLSDLQMYDMYVPLTGEPSLSYNFEEAKNEARRALAPLGKDYLEHVDYIFNNRVIDVVESQNKVTGAYSGGSYDTDPYELLNWEDNLDSLYTLVHETGHSVHSWYTRNTQPYVY
;
A
#
# COMPACT_ATOMS: atom_id res chain seq x y z
N HIS A 1 1.77 20.58 11.58
CA HIS A 1 1.95 21.38 10.37
C HIS A 1 1.68 20.55 9.11
N TYR A 2 2.37 19.44 8.92
CA TYR A 2 2.23 18.59 7.72
C TYR A 2 0.83 17.99 7.55
N LEU A 3 0.19 17.52 8.63
CA LEU A 3 -1.21 17.06 8.59
C LEU A 3 -2.17 18.12 8.04
N GLY A 4 -1.94 19.40 8.40
CA GLY A 4 -2.71 20.52 7.85
C GLY A 4 -2.48 20.74 6.35
N LEU A 5 -1.29 20.43 5.82
CA LEU A 5 -1.02 20.49 4.37
C LEU A 5 -1.68 19.32 3.64
N VAL A 6 -1.60 18.12 4.20
CA VAL A 6 -2.29 16.92 3.65
C VAL A 6 -3.80 17.16 3.59
N ALA A 7 -4.41 17.68 4.67
CA ALA A 7 -5.84 18.00 4.69
C ALA A 7 -6.24 19.04 3.61
N LYS A 8 -5.40 20.06 3.38
CA LYS A 8 -5.64 21.04 2.31
C LYS A 8 -5.53 20.42 0.92
N ALA A 9 -4.52 19.58 0.69
CA ALA A 9 -4.35 18.88 -0.58
C ALA A 9 -5.54 17.95 -0.86
N GLN A 10 -5.97 17.18 0.15
CA GLN A 10 -7.13 16.29 0.06
C GLN A 10 -8.41 17.07 -0.23
N SER A 11 -8.64 18.19 0.47
CA SER A 11 -9.80 19.06 0.21
C SER A 11 -9.80 19.59 -1.23
N LEU A 12 -8.65 20.00 -1.75
CA LEU A 12 -8.52 20.44 -3.14
C LEU A 12 -8.79 19.31 -4.13
N ALA A 13 -8.24 18.12 -3.88
CA ALA A 13 -8.49 16.95 -4.70
C ALA A 13 -9.98 16.60 -4.76
N ASN A 14 -10.68 16.65 -3.63
CA ASN A 14 -12.13 16.40 -3.54
C ASN A 14 -12.93 17.45 -4.31
N GLN A 15 -12.54 18.74 -4.23
CA GLN A 15 -13.18 19.80 -5.01
C GLN A 15 -12.96 19.61 -6.52
N MET A 16 -11.75 19.23 -6.95
CA MET A 16 -11.47 18.92 -8.35
C MET A 16 -12.28 17.71 -8.82
N SER A 17 -12.31 16.63 -8.04
CA SER A 17 -13.11 15.43 -8.34
C SER A 17 -14.58 15.77 -8.53
N ALA A 18 -15.15 16.57 -7.64
CA ALA A 18 -16.53 17.04 -7.76
C ALA A 18 -16.74 17.92 -9.01
N ALA A 19 -15.76 18.77 -9.34
CA ALA A 19 -15.85 19.66 -10.52
C ALA A 19 -15.80 18.90 -11.85
N ILE A 20 -15.03 17.79 -11.93
CA ILE A 20 -14.88 16.98 -13.16
C ILE A 20 -15.78 15.74 -13.19
N SER A 21 -16.62 15.51 -12.18
CA SER A 21 -17.48 14.33 -12.07
C SER A 21 -18.50 14.17 -13.21
N PHE A 22 -18.73 15.22 -14.00
CA PHE A 22 -19.58 15.17 -15.17
C PHE A 22 -18.94 14.51 -16.40
N VAL A 23 -17.60 14.39 -16.43
CA VAL A 23 -16.85 13.97 -17.64
C VAL A 23 -17.21 12.54 -18.06
N ASP A 24 -17.15 11.59 -17.16
CA ASP A 24 -17.47 10.20 -17.47
C ASP A 24 -18.96 10.05 -17.90
N PRO A 25 -19.96 10.62 -17.17
CA PRO A 25 -21.35 10.63 -17.63
C PRO A 25 -21.56 11.32 -19.00
N GLU A 26 -20.86 12.40 -19.29
CA GLU A 26 -20.95 13.08 -20.59
C GLU A 26 -20.42 12.22 -21.71
N ILE A 27 -19.23 11.61 -21.56
CA ILE A 27 -18.67 10.65 -22.51
C ILE A 27 -19.65 9.48 -22.72
N LEU A 28 -20.23 8.95 -21.66
CA LEU A 28 -21.21 7.85 -21.71
C LEU A 28 -22.52 8.24 -22.37
N SER A 29 -22.86 9.53 -22.43
CA SER A 29 -24.02 10.03 -23.17
C SER A 29 -23.85 9.98 -24.70
N ILE A 30 -22.60 9.92 -25.17
CA ILE A 30 -22.27 9.79 -26.60
C ILE A 30 -22.62 8.37 -27.06
N PRO A 31 -23.39 8.21 -28.17
CA PRO A 31 -23.64 6.89 -28.75
C PRO A 31 -22.34 6.18 -29.14
N GLU A 32 -22.26 4.87 -28.90
CA GLU A 32 -21.04 4.09 -29.16
C GLU A 32 -20.55 4.20 -30.59
N GLU A 33 -21.47 4.21 -31.57
CA GLU A 33 -21.15 4.39 -32.99
C GLU A 33 -20.49 5.78 -33.26
N THR A 34 -20.97 6.80 -32.56
CA THR A 34 -20.42 8.16 -32.67
C THR A 34 -19.03 8.23 -32.05
N LEU A 35 -18.84 7.62 -30.87
CA LEU A 35 -17.54 7.54 -30.21
C LEU A 35 -16.53 6.78 -31.08
N ALA A 36 -16.95 5.63 -31.65
CA ALA A 36 -16.12 4.85 -32.57
C ALA A 36 -15.73 5.66 -33.81
N LYS A 37 -16.64 6.48 -34.33
CA LYS A 37 -16.35 7.40 -35.45
C LYS A 37 -15.34 8.45 -35.05
N PHE A 38 -15.47 9.08 -33.86
CA PHE A 38 -14.50 10.06 -33.39
C PHE A 38 -13.10 9.46 -33.27
N MET A 39 -12.99 8.21 -32.80
CA MET A 39 -11.72 7.48 -32.72
C MET A 39 -11.09 7.23 -34.09
N GLN A 40 -11.90 7.08 -35.16
CA GLN A 40 -11.41 6.95 -36.54
C GLN A 40 -11.02 8.30 -37.16
N ASP A 41 -11.83 9.33 -36.93
CA ASP A 41 -11.68 10.65 -37.55
C ASP A 41 -10.54 11.46 -36.90
N GLU A 42 -10.22 11.22 -35.60
CA GLU A 42 -9.21 11.95 -34.86
C GLU A 42 -8.13 10.99 -34.31
N PRO A 43 -7.01 10.82 -35.04
CA PRO A 43 -5.95 9.85 -34.64
C PRO A 43 -5.33 10.11 -33.27
N ARG A 44 -5.38 11.36 -32.76
CA ARG A 44 -4.87 11.73 -31.41
C ARG A 44 -5.68 11.07 -30.30
N LEU A 45 -6.93 10.70 -30.52
CA LEU A 45 -7.75 9.99 -29.55
C LEU A 45 -7.26 8.55 -29.31
N LYS A 46 -6.44 8.00 -30.21
CA LYS A 46 -5.88 6.66 -30.04
C LYS A 46 -5.04 6.53 -28.78
N GLU A 47 -4.38 7.60 -28.37
CA GLU A 47 -3.63 7.67 -27.12
C GLU A 47 -4.53 7.46 -25.88
N TYR A 48 -5.81 7.87 -25.97
CA TYR A 48 -6.81 7.77 -24.92
C TYR A 48 -7.73 6.53 -25.07
N GLN A 49 -7.46 5.64 -26.03
CA GLN A 49 -8.33 4.50 -26.33
C GLN A 49 -8.61 3.66 -25.08
N HIS A 50 -7.57 3.31 -24.33
CA HIS A 50 -7.72 2.51 -23.11
C HIS A 50 -8.62 3.22 -22.08
N ARG A 51 -8.44 4.53 -21.85
CA ARG A 51 -9.29 5.32 -20.95
C ARG A 51 -10.75 5.30 -21.38
N LEU A 52 -11.01 5.50 -22.68
CA LEU A 52 -12.37 5.48 -23.23
C LEU A 52 -13.02 4.10 -23.11
N GLU A 53 -12.26 3.03 -23.31
CA GLU A 53 -12.73 1.66 -23.09
C GLU A 53 -13.07 1.41 -21.61
N GLN A 54 -12.25 1.89 -20.66
CA GLN A 54 -12.53 1.78 -19.22
C GLN A 54 -13.80 2.56 -18.83
N ILE A 55 -14.00 3.78 -19.35
CA ILE A 55 -15.22 4.55 -19.14
C ILE A 55 -16.43 3.78 -19.69
N THR A 56 -16.34 3.26 -20.91
CA THR A 56 -17.44 2.51 -21.55
C THR A 56 -17.81 1.25 -20.76
N LYS A 57 -16.83 0.52 -20.22
CA LYS A 57 -17.07 -0.64 -19.36
C LYS A 57 -17.83 -0.28 -18.07
N LYS A 58 -17.64 0.94 -17.56
CA LYS A 58 -18.35 1.43 -16.35
C LYS A 58 -19.79 1.87 -16.61
N ARG A 59 -20.25 1.89 -17.87
CA ARG A 59 -21.62 2.34 -18.24
C ARG A 59 -22.74 1.78 -17.35
N PRO A 60 -22.80 0.46 -17.02
CA PRO A 60 -23.85 -0.09 -16.14
C PRO A 60 -23.78 0.43 -14.69
N HIS A 61 -22.62 0.97 -14.33
CA HIS A 61 -22.24 1.36 -12.97
C HIS A 61 -22.07 2.88 -12.81
N THR A 62 -22.35 3.68 -13.85
CA THR A 62 -22.26 5.13 -13.80
C THR A 62 -23.65 5.72 -13.61
N LEU A 63 -23.78 6.64 -12.66
CA LEU A 63 -24.99 7.35 -12.33
C LEU A 63 -25.14 8.62 -13.18
N PRO A 64 -26.35 9.25 -13.18
CA PRO A 64 -26.51 10.59 -13.74
C PRO A 64 -25.53 11.60 -13.08
N ALA A 65 -25.06 12.56 -13.86
CA ALA A 65 -24.04 13.54 -13.41
C ALA A 65 -24.38 14.25 -12.08
N SER A 66 -25.68 14.53 -11.83
CA SER A 66 -26.12 15.14 -10.57
C SER A 66 -25.93 14.24 -9.35
N GLU A 67 -26.09 12.92 -9.52
CA GLU A 67 -25.93 11.93 -8.47
C GLU A 67 -24.44 11.64 -8.22
N GLU A 68 -23.65 11.48 -9.28
CA GLU A 68 -22.18 11.36 -9.19
C GLU A 68 -21.56 12.55 -8.46
N LYS A 69 -22.02 13.76 -8.74
CA LYS A 69 -21.56 14.98 -8.06
C LYS A 69 -21.85 14.95 -6.55
N ILE A 70 -23.01 14.43 -6.13
CA ILE A 70 -23.36 14.33 -4.71
C ILE A 70 -22.47 13.28 -4.03
N ILE A 71 -22.24 12.12 -4.67
CA ILE A 71 -21.40 11.05 -4.12
C ILE A 71 -19.95 11.52 -4.03
N ALA A 72 -19.42 12.18 -5.08
CA ALA A 72 -18.08 12.74 -5.06
C ALA A 72 -17.90 13.79 -3.94
N ALA A 73 -18.91 14.64 -3.72
CA ALA A 73 -18.89 15.62 -2.62
C ALA A 73 -18.96 14.97 -1.22
N ALA A 74 -19.53 13.78 -1.10
CA ALA A 74 -19.57 13.02 0.16
C ALA A 74 -18.26 12.23 0.45
N GLY A 75 -17.31 12.21 -0.48
CA GLY A 75 -16.07 11.42 -0.38
C GLY A 75 -15.26 11.72 0.89
N ASP A 76 -15.15 13.00 1.26
CA ASP A 76 -14.45 13.41 2.49
C ASP A 76 -15.10 12.83 3.76
N ALA A 77 -16.44 12.87 3.84
CA ALA A 77 -17.17 12.31 4.95
C ALA A 77 -17.06 10.77 5.00
N MET A 78 -17.06 10.12 3.83
CA MET A 78 -16.91 8.66 3.73
C MET A 78 -15.51 8.19 4.06
N GLY A 79 -14.47 8.99 3.81
CA GLY A 79 -13.07 8.68 4.14
C GLY A 79 -12.70 8.89 5.62
N THR A 80 -13.62 9.40 6.46
CA THR A 80 -13.33 9.72 7.86
C THR A 80 -12.87 8.51 8.67
N SER A 81 -13.42 7.31 8.42
CA SER A 81 -13.05 6.09 9.14
C SER A 81 -11.59 5.69 8.89
N ALA A 82 -11.15 5.69 7.64
CA ALA A 82 -9.76 5.42 7.27
C ALA A 82 -8.81 6.49 7.84
N ASN A 83 -9.19 7.77 7.75
CA ASN A 83 -8.40 8.84 8.32
C ASN A 83 -8.27 8.72 9.85
N THR A 84 -9.36 8.38 10.55
CA THR A 84 -9.33 8.17 12.02
C THR A 84 -8.42 7.02 12.39
N PHE A 85 -8.45 5.92 11.64
CA PHE A 85 -7.52 4.80 11.81
C PHE A 85 -6.06 5.27 11.69
N ASN A 86 -5.75 5.99 10.62
CA ASN A 86 -4.38 6.47 10.34
C ASN A 86 -3.88 7.44 11.43
N VAL A 87 -4.72 8.37 11.87
CA VAL A 87 -4.35 9.31 12.95
C VAL A 87 -4.13 8.56 14.27
N LEU A 88 -5.03 7.64 14.61
CA LEU A 88 -4.92 6.85 15.84
C LEU A 88 -3.63 6.01 15.84
N THR A 89 -3.35 5.28 14.78
CA THR A 89 -2.24 4.32 14.76
C THR A 89 -0.87 4.97 14.53
N ASN A 90 -0.81 6.07 13.77
CA ASN A 90 0.46 6.70 13.44
C ASN A 90 0.81 7.93 14.31
N SER A 91 -0.15 8.45 15.10
CA SER A 91 0.07 9.69 15.86
C SER A 91 -0.31 9.62 17.32
N ASP A 92 -1.44 8.99 17.64
CA ASP A 92 -2.00 9.06 19.00
C ASP A 92 -1.67 7.82 19.85
N MET A 93 -1.44 6.66 19.18
CA MET A 93 -1.13 5.42 19.88
C MET A 93 0.35 5.39 20.27
N GLU A 94 0.60 5.24 21.56
CA GLU A 94 1.94 5.03 22.09
C GLU A 94 2.11 3.55 22.47
N TYR A 95 3.20 2.98 22.01
CA TYR A 95 3.58 1.62 22.42
C TYR A 95 4.24 1.65 23.80
N GLY A 96 4.10 0.53 24.54
CA GLY A 96 4.76 0.35 25.82
C GLY A 96 6.27 0.14 25.69
N TYR A 97 6.90 -0.13 26.83
CA TYR A 97 8.34 -0.41 26.91
C TYR A 97 8.60 -1.91 26.94
N VAL A 98 9.67 -2.33 26.32
CA VAL A 98 10.17 -3.70 26.29
C VAL A 98 11.64 -3.72 26.65
N GLN A 99 12.10 -4.87 27.15
CA GLN A 99 13.52 -5.12 27.33
C GLN A 99 14.10 -5.68 26.03
N ASP A 100 15.15 -5.05 25.53
CA ASP A 100 15.86 -5.51 24.32
C ASP A 100 16.84 -6.65 24.61
N GLU A 101 17.67 -7.03 23.64
CA GLU A 101 18.66 -8.11 23.77
C GLU A 101 19.82 -7.78 24.74
N ASP A 102 20.11 -6.50 24.94
CA ASP A 102 21.13 -6.00 25.86
C ASP A 102 20.59 -5.85 27.30
N GLY A 103 19.29 -6.04 27.48
CA GLY A 103 18.60 -5.92 28.75
C GLY A 103 18.15 -4.48 29.07
N GLU A 104 18.27 -3.56 28.11
CA GLU A 104 17.86 -2.18 28.27
C GLU A 104 16.35 -2.01 28.03
N MET A 105 15.73 -1.08 28.76
CA MET A 105 14.31 -0.77 28.60
C MET A 105 14.15 0.28 27.50
N VAL A 106 13.56 -0.11 26.38
CA VAL A 106 13.33 0.74 25.20
C VAL A 106 11.84 0.87 24.89
N GLN A 107 11.41 2.04 24.43
CA GLN A 107 10.03 2.20 23.96
C GLN A 107 9.87 1.48 22.62
N LEU A 108 8.83 0.66 22.52
CA LEU A 108 8.56 -0.10 21.29
C LEU A 108 8.12 0.86 20.18
N SER A 109 8.53 0.57 18.96
CA SER A 109 8.03 1.12 17.72
C SER A 109 7.77 -0.02 16.73
N ASP A 110 7.14 0.26 15.58
CA ASP A 110 6.92 -0.76 14.53
C ASP A 110 8.25 -1.29 13.98
N GLY A 111 9.25 -0.42 13.75
CA GLY A 111 10.58 -0.83 13.32
C GLY A 111 11.26 -1.69 14.37
N LEU A 112 11.31 -1.21 15.63
CA LEU A 112 11.92 -1.98 16.72
C LEU A 112 11.20 -3.32 16.95
N TYR A 113 9.85 -3.37 16.84
CA TYR A 113 9.11 -4.64 16.89
C TYR A 113 9.59 -5.60 15.81
N SER A 114 9.78 -5.12 14.59
CA SER A 114 10.23 -5.94 13.46
C SER A 114 11.63 -6.53 13.68
N LEU A 115 12.50 -5.85 14.42
CA LEU A 115 13.80 -6.36 14.85
C LEU A 115 13.64 -7.36 15.99
N LEU A 116 12.98 -6.99 17.08
CA LEU A 116 12.88 -7.79 18.29
C LEU A 116 12.13 -9.11 18.10
N ILE A 117 11.16 -9.17 17.18
CA ILE A 117 10.42 -10.39 16.86
C ILE A 117 11.30 -11.43 16.15
N GLN A 118 12.48 -11.04 15.65
CA GLN A 118 13.48 -11.92 15.04
C GLN A 118 14.57 -12.37 16.01
N SER A 119 14.61 -11.82 17.23
CA SER A 119 15.60 -12.14 18.25
C SER A 119 15.71 -13.67 18.49
N GLN A 120 16.93 -14.17 18.76
CA GLN A 120 17.13 -15.56 19.19
C GLN A 120 16.63 -15.80 20.62
N ASP A 121 16.56 -14.76 21.48
CA ASP A 121 15.93 -14.89 22.80
C ASP A 121 14.40 -14.88 22.69
N ARG A 122 13.82 -16.00 23.06
CA ARG A 122 12.37 -16.20 23.03
C ARG A 122 11.60 -15.23 23.94
N ASN A 123 12.20 -14.81 25.05
CA ASN A 123 11.55 -13.89 25.98
C ASN A 123 11.48 -12.49 25.37
N VAL A 124 12.53 -12.04 24.66
CA VAL A 124 12.54 -10.78 23.92
C VAL A 124 11.42 -10.77 22.90
N ARG A 125 11.34 -11.82 22.04
CA ARG A 125 10.26 -11.93 21.04
C ARG A 125 8.87 -11.89 21.67
N LYS A 126 8.68 -12.69 22.75
CA LYS A 126 7.41 -12.76 23.46
C LYS A 126 7.01 -11.41 24.03
N ASN A 127 7.94 -10.74 24.70
CA ASN A 127 7.67 -9.44 25.34
C ASN A 127 7.32 -8.38 24.29
N ALA A 128 8.07 -8.32 23.18
CA ALA A 128 7.77 -7.43 22.07
C ALA A 128 6.36 -7.69 21.50
N PHE A 129 6.01 -8.95 21.27
CA PHE A 129 4.69 -9.36 20.80
C PHE A 129 3.59 -8.96 21.79
N ASP A 130 3.74 -9.29 23.06
CA ASP A 130 2.74 -9.01 24.09
C ASP A 130 2.49 -7.49 24.23
N VAL A 131 3.55 -6.67 24.23
CA VAL A 131 3.44 -5.22 24.34
C VAL A 131 2.80 -4.61 23.10
N MET A 132 3.19 -5.04 21.90
CA MET A 132 2.59 -4.60 20.64
C MET A 132 1.07 -4.83 20.65
N TYR A 133 0.66 -6.07 20.88
CA TYR A 133 -0.76 -6.42 20.84
C TYR A 133 -1.56 -5.88 22.05
N ALA A 134 -0.92 -5.68 23.21
CA ALA A 134 -1.57 -4.99 24.32
C ALA A 134 -1.84 -3.51 24.00
N SER A 135 -0.94 -2.85 23.28
CA SER A 135 -1.14 -1.46 22.84
C SER A 135 -2.32 -1.34 21.88
N TYR A 136 -2.39 -2.18 20.85
CA TYR A 136 -3.56 -2.25 19.96
C TYR A 136 -4.85 -2.65 20.69
N GLY A 137 -4.76 -3.58 21.65
CA GLY A 137 -5.90 -4.07 22.45
C GLY A 137 -6.63 -2.98 23.23
N GLN A 138 -5.93 -1.90 23.62
CA GLN A 138 -6.55 -0.76 24.30
C GLN A 138 -7.56 -0.04 23.41
N PHE A 139 -7.41 -0.12 22.09
CA PHE A 139 -8.23 0.55 21.09
C PHE A 139 -9.12 -0.41 20.28
N GLU A 140 -9.27 -1.67 20.72
CA GLU A 140 -9.99 -2.70 19.99
C GLU A 140 -11.37 -2.23 19.47
N ASN A 141 -12.17 -1.62 20.35
CA ASN A 141 -13.50 -1.13 19.98
C ASN A 141 -13.46 0.04 18.99
N SER A 142 -12.48 0.94 19.12
CA SER A 142 -12.29 2.06 18.20
C SER A 142 -11.84 1.57 16.83
N LEU A 143 -10.88 0.65 16.79
CA LEU A 143 -10.40 0.02 15.56
C LEU A 143 -11.49 -0.79 14.86
N ALA A 144 -12.28 -1.55 15.62
CA ALA A 144 -13.45 -2.25 15.07
C ALA A 144 -14.49 -1.28 14.50
N SER A 145 -14.70 -0.12 15.12
CA SER A 145 -15.61 0.92 14.63
C SER A 145 -15.11 1.55 13.33
N THR A 146 -13.81 1.87 13.24
CA THR A 146 -13.23 2.42 12.01
C THR A 146 -13.31 1.41 10.85
N LEU A 147 -12.96 0.14 11.10
CA LEU A 147 -13.12 -0.93 10.10
C LEU A 147 -14.59 -1.08 9.64
N SER A 148 -15.53 -1.05 10.59
CA SER A 148 -16.96 -1.11 10.26
C SER A 148 -17.41 0.08 9.41
N GLY A 149 -16.87 1.27 9.67
CA GLY A 149 -17.15 2.47 8.89
C GLY A 149 -16.65 2.35 7.45
N GLU A 150 -15.45 1.86 7.26
CA GLU A 150 -14.84 1.63 5.93
C GLU A 150 -15.63 0.59 5.13
N VAL A 151 -15.99 -0.55 5.75
CA VAL A 151 -16.82 -1.58 5.11
C VAL A 151 -18.18 -1.01 4.69
N LYS A 152 -18.80 -0.13 5.51
CA LYS A 152 -20.07 0.51 5.15
C LYS A 152 -19.91 1.47 3.98
N ALA A 153 -18.83 2.25 3.93
CA ALA A 153 -18.55 3.16 2.81
C ALA A 153 -18.36 2.40 1.49
N HIS A 154 -17.58 1.32 1.50
CA HIS A 154 -17.38 0.47 0.33
C HIS A 154 -18.67 -0.20 -0.13
N ASN A 155 -19.47 -0.75 0.79
CA ASN A 155 -20.76 -1.36 0.46
C ASN A 155 -21.77 -0.34 -0.08
N PHE A 156 -21.80 0.87 0.48
CA PHE A 156 -22.62 1.96 -0.04
C PHE A 156 -22.26 2.31 -1.47
N ASN A 157 -20.95 2.56 -1.75
CA ASN A 157 -20.47 2.85 -3.08
C ASN A 157 -20.80 1.76 -4.09
N ALA A 158 -20.59 0.49 -3.74
CA ALA A 158 -20.93 -0.63 -4.60
C ALA A 158 -22.43 -0.68 -4.90
N GLN A 159 -23.25 -0.49 -3.88
CA GLN A 159 -24.72 -0.54 -4.01
C GLN A 159 -25.26 0.58 -4.89
N VAL A 160 -24.84 1.83 -4.67
CA VAL A 160 -25.34 2.96 -5.48
C VAL A 160 -24.91 2.87 -6.92
N HIS A 161 -23.69 2.36 -7.19
CA HIS A 161 -23.17 2.11 -8.54
C HIS A 161 -23.61 0.75 -9.11
N LYS A 162 -24.57 0.05 -8.48
CA LYS A 162 -25.20 -1.20 -8.96
C LYS A 162 -24.23 -2.36 -9.17
N TYR A 163 -23.16 -2.45 -8.38
CA TYR A 163 -22.36 -3.64 -8.29
C TYR A 163 -23.03 -4.67 -7.38
N ASN A 164 -22.81 -5.96 -7.63
CA ASN A 164 -23.37 -7.03 -6.79
C ASN A 164 -22.68 -7.11 -5.42
N SER A 165 -21.45 -6.56 -5.31
CA SER A 165 -20.70 -6.54 -4.05
C SER A 165 -19.59 -5.48 -4.09
N ALA A 166 -19.11 -5.04 -2.92
CA ALA A 166 -17.93 -4.20 -2.79
C ALA A 166 -16.67 -4.86 -3.41
N ARG A 167 -16.57 -6.19 -3.32
CA ARG A 167 -15.48 -6.96 -3.97
C ARG A 167 -15.52 -6.82 -5.49
N GLU A 168 -16.68 -6.96 -6.10
CA GLU A 168 -16.83 -6.78 -7.55
C GLU A 168 -16.49 -5.35 -7.95
N ALA A 169 -16.96 -4.36 -7.22
CA ALA A 169 -16.65 -2.96 -7.46
C ALA A 169 -15.13 -2.71 -7.44
N ALA A 170 -14.43 -3.15 -6.38
CA ALA A 170 -12.99 -2.99 -6.24
C ALA A 170 -12.19 -3.69 -7.36
N LEU A 171 -12.55 -4.91 -7.71
CA LEU A 171 -11.86 -5.68 -8.77
C LEU A 171 -12.12 -5.11 -10.16
N SER A 172 -13.30 -4.51 -10.39
CA SER A 172 -13.68 -3.94 -11.70
C SER A 172 -12.79 -2.77 -12.11
N GLU A 173 -12.25 -2.01 -11.16
CA GLU A 173 -11.34 -0.89 -11.42
C GLU A 173 -10.09 -1.32 -12.19
N ASN A 174 -9.58 -2.50 -11.87
CA ASN A 174 -8.42 -3.10 -12.52
C ASN A 174 -8.80 -4.12 -13.61
N GLY A 175 -10.10 -4.25 -13.95
CA GLY A 175 -10.58 -5.21 -14.92
C GLY A 175 -10.38 -6.67 -14.50
N VAL A 176 -10.27 -6.97 -13.22
CA VAL A 176 -10.03 -8.31 -12.67
C VAL A 176 -11.37 -9.02 -12.45
N PRO A 177 -11.64 -10.17 -13.07
CA PRO A 177 -12.84 -10.96 -12.80
C PRO A 177 -12.84 -11.50 -11.36
N THR A 178 -14.02 -11.54 -10.71
CA THR A 178 -14.16 -12.08 -9.35
C THR A 178 -13.67 -13.53 -9.22
N ALA A 179 -13.75 -14.31 -10.31
CA ALA A 179 -13.23 -15.67 -10.37
C ALA A 179 -11.73 -15.78 -10.10
N VAL A 180 -10.93 -14.75 -10.42
CA VAL A 180 -9.49 -14.72 -10.09
C VAL A 180 -9.30 -14.69 -8.59
N TYR A 181 -10.02 -13.81 -7.89
CA TYR A 181 -10.01 -13.73 -6.43
C TYR A 181 -10.48 -15.03 -5.77
N ASP A 182 -11.60 -15.57 -6.23
CA ASP A 182 -12.15 -16.82 -5.70
C ASP A 182 -11.19 -18.00 -5.91
N THR A 183 -10.54 -18.06 -7.07
CA THR A 183 -9.53 -19.08 -7.36
C THR A 183 -8.32 -18.93 -6.45
N LEU A 184 -7.81 -17.71 -6.25
CA LEU A 184 -6.70 -17.46 -5.33
C LEU A 184 -7.03 -17.98 -3.92
N VAL A 185 -8.16 -17.58 -3.36
CA VAL A 185 -8.60 -18.02 -2.02
C VAL A 185 -8.73 -19.54 -1.96
N LYS A 186 -9.35 -20.15 -2.97
CA LYS A 186 -9.51 -21.61 -3.05
C LYS A 186 -8.16 -22.32 -3.10
N GLU A 187 -7.24 -21.87 -3.96
CA GLU A 187 -5.93 -22.50 -4.13
C GLU A 187 -5.07 -22.35 -2.87
N VAL A 188 -5.05 -21.17 -2.23
CA VAL A 188 -4.37 -20.99 -0.94
C VAL A 188 -4.93 -21.95 0.11
N ASN A 189 -6.25 -22.03 0.26
CA ASN A 189 -6.88 -22.93 1.24
C ASN A 189 -6.59 -24.40 0.93
N SER A 190 -6.56 -24.80 -0.34
CA SER A 190 -6.26 -26.19 -0.73
C SER A 190 -4.80 -26.60 -0.43
N HIS A 191 -3.91 -25.61 -0.25
CA HIS A 191 -2.47 -25.82 0.01
C HIS A 191 -2.04 -25.50 1.44
N LEU A 192 -2.96 -25.19 2.36
CA LEU A 192 -2.64 -24.91 3.77
C LEU A 192 -1.87 -26.04 4.46
N ASN A 193 -2.04 -27.27 3.99
CA ASN A 193 -1.24 -28.40 4.49
C ASN A 193 0.27 -28.19 4.31
N LEU A 194 0.72 -27.47 3.27
CA LEU A 194 2.13 -27.13 3.06
C LEU A 194 2.61 -26.13 4.09
N LEU A 195 1.79 -25.09 4.37
CA LEU A 195 2.07 -24.13 5.44
C LEU A 195 2.14 -24.85 6.80
N HIS A 196 1.20 -25.74 7.11
CA HIS A 196 1.20 -26.49 8.36
C HIS A 196 2.44 -27.39 8.49
N ARG A 197 2.91 -27.97 7.37
CA ARG A 197 4.17 -28.74 7.35
C ARG A 197 5.39 -27.85 7.63
N TYR A 198 5.42 -26.65 7.02
CA TYR A 198 6.49 -25.68 7.29
C TYR A 198 6.50 -25.23 8.75
N VAL A 199 5.35 -24.88 9.32
CA VAL A 199 5.21 -24.50 10.74
C VAL A 199 5.66 -25.65 11.66
N SER A 200 5.30 -26.90 11.33
CA SER A 200 5.74 -28.09 12.08
C SER A 200 7.25 -28.31 11.99
N LEU A 201 7.83 -28.09 10.81
CA LEU A 201 9.28 -28.14 10.62
C LEU A 201 9.98 -27.04 11.44
N ARG A 202 9.46 -25.82 11.40
CA ARG A 202 9.93 -24.68 12.16
C ARG A 202 9.96 -24.97 13.66
N LYS A 203 8.86 -25.49 14.20
CA LYS A 203 8.75 -25.94 15.60
C LYS A 203 9.84 -26.94 15.95
N LYS A 204 10.10 -27.92 15.07
CA LYS A 204 11.11 -28.95 15.27
C LYS A 204 12.53 -28.38 15.24
N ILE A 205 12.84 -27.51 14.28
CA ILE A 205 14.19 -26.91 14.16
C ILE A 205 14.49 -26.04 15.38
N LEU A 206 13.51 -25.25 15.83
CA LEU A 206 13.65 -24.39 17.00
C LEU A 206 13.63 -25.16 18.34
N GLY A 207 13.38 -26.47 18.32
CA GLY A 207 13.35 -27.30 19.54
C GLY A 207 12.21 -26.97 20.50
N LEU A 208 11.13 -26.39 20.01
CA LEU A 208 10.02 -25.89 20.84
C LEU A 208 9.00 -27.00 21.10
N SER A 209 8.56 -27.14 22.36
CA SER A 209 7.41 -27.96 22.70
C SER A 209 6.08 -27.37 22.29
N ASP A 210 6.00 -26.03 22.26
CA ASP A 210 4.85 -25.24 21.86
C ASP A 210 5.33 -24.04 21.03
N LEU A 211 4.84 -23.93 19.78
CA LEU A 211 5.19 -22.84 18.88
C LEU A 211 4.10 -21.79 18.91
N GLN A 212 4.47 -20.54 19.14
CA GLN A 212 3.58 -19.39 19.21
C GLN A 212 3.79 -18.45 18.02
N MET A 213 2.91 -17.47 17.84
CA MET A 213 3.01 -16.50 16.76
C MET A 213 4.32 -15.71 16.79
N TYR A 214 4.84 -15.37 17.97
CA TYR A 214 6.13 -14.71 18.13
C TYR A 214 7.34 -15.58 17.77
N ASP A 215 7.17 -16.86 17.50
CA ASP A 215 8.24 -17.76 17.05
C ASP A 215 8.30 -17.88 15.51
N MET A 216 7.43 -17.16 14.79
CA MET A 216 7.29 -17.30 13.34
C MET A 216 8.35 -16.51 12.54
N TYR A 217 8.99 -15.53 13.14
CA TYR A 217 9.94 -14.65 12.43
C TYR A 217 11.40 -14.88 12.79
N VAL A 218 11.69 -15.60 13.88
CA VAL A 218 13.06 -15.89 14.27
C VAL A 218 13.79 -16.69 13.17
N PRO A 219 15.02 -16.33 12.78
CA PRO A 219 15.80 -17.03 11.78
C PRO A 219 16.05 -18.51 12.17
N LEU A 220 15.86 -19.44 11.22
CA LEU A 220 16.06 -20.88 11.45
C LEU A 220 17.51 -21.32 11.25
N THR A 221 18.31 -20.53 10.56
CA THR A 221 19.70 -20.84 10.17
C THR A 221 20.74 -20.05 10.94
N GLY A 222 20.37 -19.45 12.06
CA GLY A 222 21.22 -18.59 12.88
C GLY A 222 21.00 -17.10 12.56
N GLU A 223 21.83 -16.25 13.14
CA GLU A 223 21.75 -14.81 12.94
C GLU A 223 21.88 -14.43 11.47
N PRO A 224 21.14 -13.42 11.00
CA PRO A 224 21.33 -12.86 9.67
C PRO A 224 22.78 -12.40 9.52
N SER A 225 23.48 -12.94 8.52
CA SER A 225 24.89 -12.58 8.27
C SER A 225 25.08 -11.29 7.48
N LEU A 226 23.99 -10.72 6.97
CA LEU A 226 23.99 -9.55 6.09
C LEU A 226 23.32 -8.38 6.78
N SER A 227 24.08 -7.34 7.00
CA SER A 227 23.62 -6.03 7.45
C SER A 227 24.14 -4.98 6.46
N TYR A 228 23.30 -4.03 6.13
CA TYR A 228 23.64 -2.95 5.19
C TYR A 228 23.17 -1.63 5.77
N ASN A 229 24.08 -0.71 6.01
CA ASN A 229 23.66 0.67 6.17
C ASN A 229 23.10 1.22 4.84
N PHE A 230 22.40 2.34 4.89
CA PHE A 230 21.69 2.86 3.72
C PHE A 230 22.61 3.13 2.51
N GLU A 231 23.84 3.62 2.72
CA GLU A 231 24.79 3.87 1.63
C GLU A 231 25.33 2.58 1.01
N GLU A 232 25.59 1.56 1.82
CA GLU A 232 25.97 0.24 1.34
C GLU A 232 24.83 -0.40 0.56
N ALA A 233 23.60 -0.27 1.06
CA ALA A 233 22.41 -0.77 0.40
C ALA A 233 22.15 -0.14 -0.97
N LYS A 234 22.40 1.17 -1.14
CA LYS A 234 22.32 1.82 -2.46
C LYS A 234 23.32 1.21 -3.46
N ASN A 235 24.53 0.89 -3.01
CA ASN A 235 25.54 0.27 -3.88
C ASN A 235 25.15 -1.15 -4.25
N GLU A 236 24.62 -1.93 -3.30
CA GLU A 236 24.18 -3.28 -3.54
C GLU A 236 22.92 -3.32 -4.43
N ALA A 237 21.99 -2.40 -4.24
CA ALA A 237 20.83 -2.22 -5.11
C ALA A 237 21.25 -1.92 -6.56
N ARG A 238 22.20 -1.01 -6.79
CA ARG A 238 22.75 -0.75 -8.14
C ARG A 238 23.33 -2.01 -8.77
N ARG A 239 24.06 -2.81 -8.00
CA ARG A 239 24.63 -4.08 -8.46
C ARG A 239 23.55 -5.08 -8.85
N ALA A 240 22.53 -5.22 -8.00
CA ALA A 240 21.41 -6.12 -8.22
C ALA A 240 20.57 -5.71 -9.44
N LEU A 241 20.37 -4.42 -9.65
CA LEU A 241 19.58 -3.86 -10.74
C LEU A 241 20.37 -3.70 -12.07
N ALA A 242 21.69 -3.92 -12.08
CA ALA A 242 22.53 -3.78 -13.27
C ALA A 242 22.04 -4.57 -14.51
N PRO A 243 21.45 -5.79 -14.37
CA PRO A 243 20.90 -6.51 -15.51
C PRO A 243 19.76 -5.79 -16.25
N LEU A 244 19.10 -4.80 -15.61
CA LEU A 244 18.02 -4.00 -16.23
C LEU A 244 18.53 -2.95 -17.21
N GLY A 245 19.85 -2.74 -17.27
CA GLY A 245 20.49 -1.88 -18.25
C GLY A 245 20.78 -0.47 -17.75
N LYS A 246 21.56 0.25 -18.58
CA LYS A 246 22.12 1.56 -18.21
C LYS A 246 21.05 2.62 -18.04
N ASP A 247 20.08 2.67 -18.93
CA ASP A 247 18.96 3.62 -18.88
C ASP A 247 18.19 3.49 -17.54
N TYR A 248 17.88 2.26 -17.14
CA TYR A 248 17.23 2.00 -15.86
C TYR A 248 18.07 2.49 -14.67
N LEU A 249 19.37 2.22 -14.69
CA LEU A 249 20.29 2.62 -13.63
C LEU A 249 20.46 4.15 -13.52
N GLU A 250 20.34 4.90 -14.62
CA GLU A 250 20.37 6.36 -14.58
C GLU A 250 19.19 6.91 -13.75
N HIS A 251 18.02 6.28 -13.82
CA HIS A 251 16.87 6.65 -12.98
C HIS A 251 17.04 6.23 -11.53
N VAL A 252 17.59 5.05 -11.27
CA VAL A 252 17.96 4.60 -9.93
C VAL A 252 18.95 5.58 -9.28
N ASP A 253 19.97 6.00 -10.01
CA ASP A 253 20.96 6.97 -9.54
C ASP A 253 20.34 8.34 -9.27
N TYR A 254 19.38 8.76 -10.07
CA TYR A 254 18.62 9.98 -9.80
C TYR A 254 17.89 9.89 -8.46
N ILE A 255 17.11 8.82 -8.24
CA ILE A 255 16.36 8.59 -7.00
C ILE A 255 17.30 8.57 -5.79
N PHE A 256 18.43 7.88 -5.87
CA PHE A 256 19.36 7.72 -4.76
C PHE A 256 20.15 8.98 -4.41
N ASN A 257 20.26 9.96 -5.32
CA ASN A 257 21.11 11.13 -5.14
C ASN A 257 20.36 12.46 -5.01
N ASN A 258 19.03 12.50 -5.22
CA ASN A 258 18.27 13.74 -5.28
C ASN A 258 17.33 13.98 -4.10
N ARG A 259 17.54 13.30 -2.95
CA ARG A 259 16.77 13.52 -1.71
C ARG A 259 15.25 13.27 -1.88
N VAL A 260 14.89 12.33 -2.71
CA VAL A 260 13.50 11.91 -2.93
C VAL A 260 13.09 10.76 -2.02
N ILE A 261 14.02 10.25 -1.20
CA ILE A 261 13.79 9.16 -0.24
C ILE A 261 13.80 9.72 1.18
N ASP A 262 12.72 9.53 1.92
CA ASP A 262 12.65 9.73 3.37
C ASP A 262 13.00 8.40 4.06
N VAL A 263 14.18 8.32 4.68
CA VAL A 263 14.84 7.06 5.01
C VAL A 263 14.49 6.55 6.39
N VAL A 264 14.63 7.40 7.42
CA VAL A 264 14.70 6.97 8.84
C VAL A 264 13.31 6.94 9.48
N GLU A 265 13.06 5.93 10.31
CA GLU A 265 11.87 5.90 11.17
C GLU A 265 11.87 7.14 12.09
N SER A 266 10.72 7.73 12.28
CA SER A 266 10.54 8.87 13.18
C SER A 266 9.13 8.93 13.75
N GLN A 267 8.99 9.60 14.89
CA GLN A 267 7.68 9.81 15.51
C GLN A 267 6.70 10.48 14.55
N ASN A 268 5.47 10.00 14.50
CA ASN A 268 4.38 10.42 13.58
C ASN A 268 4.62 10.14 12.09
N LYS A 269 5.63 9.36 11.75
CA LYS A 269 5.82 8.85 10.39
C LYS A 269 5.00 7.58 10.22
N VAL A 270 4.34 7.45 9.06
CA VAL A 270 3.60 6.23 8.71
C VAL A 270 4.56 5.05 8.65
N THR A 271 4.16 3.93 9.23
CA THR A 271 4.91 2.67 9.21
C THR A 271 4.93 2.04 7.81
N GLY A 272 5.85 1.11 7.58
CA GLY A 272 6.05 0.44 6.30
C GLY A 272 6.86 1.27 5.31
N ALA A 273 6.63 1.04 4.03
CA ALA A 273 7.28 1.75 2.93
C ALA A 273 6.32 1.96 1.77
N TYR A 274 6.55 2.97 0.97
CA TYR A 274 5.84 3.18 -0.29
C TYR A 274 6.61 4.12 -1.22
N SER A 275 6.35 3.99 -2.52
CA SER A 275 6.67 5.00 -3.53
C SER A 275 5.40 5.72 -3.96
N GLY A 276 5.47 7.04 -4.12
CA GLY A 276 4.34 7.86 -4.52
C GLY A 276 4.75 9.21 -5.08
N GLY A 277 3.77 9.92 -5.61
CA GLY A 277 3.98 11.25 -6.17
C GLY A 277 2.84 11.61 -7.12
N SER A 278 2.84 12.86 -7.62
CA SER A 278 1.91 13.32 -8.65
C SER A 278 2.56 13.22 -10.03
N TYR A 279 1.77 13.32 -11.09
CA TYR A 279 2.24 13.22 -12.47
C TYR A 279 3.41 14.19 -12.79
N ASP A 280 3.38 15.41 -12.26
CA ASP A 280 4.41 16.44 -12.49
C ASP A 280 5.43 16.56 -11.35
N THR A 281 5.53 15.59 -10.44
CA THR A 281 6.50 15.61 -9.34
C THR A 281 7.50 14.46 -9.44
N ASP A 282 8.57 14.51 -8.67
CA ASP A 282 9.43 13.35 -8.48
C ASP A 282 8.66 12.18 -7.87
N PRO A 283 9.06 10.93 -8.14
CA PRO A 283 8.60 9.76 -7.42
C PRO A 283 9.27 9.73 -6.04
N TYR A 284 8.55 10.15 -5.01
CA TYR A 284 9.06 10.13 -3.63
C TYR A 284 8.92 8.74 -3.03
N GLU A 285 9.92 8.34 -2.25
CA GLU A 285 9.90 7.10 -1.47
C GLU A 285 9.88 7.41 0.02
N LEU A 286 9.05 6.70 0.77
CA LEU A 286 9.07 6.68 2.23
C LEU A 286 9.54 5.29 2.66
N LEU A 287 10.55 5.25 3.50
CA LEU A 287 11.09 4.05 4.13
C LEU A 287 11.09 4.22 5.65
N ASN A 288 11.11 3.14 6.39
CA ASN A 288 11.47 3.05 7.79
C ASN A 288 12.67 2.11 7.85
N TRP A 289 13.85 2.68 7.64
CA TRP A 289 15.08 1.96 7.39
C TRP A 289 15.62 1.30 8.65
N GLU A 290 15.91 0.02 8.52
CA GLU A 290 16.67 -0.78 9.48
C GLU A 290 17.87 -1.38 8.76
N ASP A 291 19.02 -1.44 9.41
CA ASP A 291 20.27 -1.90 8.78
C ASP A 291 20.28 -3.41 8.53
N ASN A 292 19.28 -3.92 7.81
CA ASN A 292 19.10 -5.34 7.53
C ASN A 292 18.81 -5.63 6.05
N LEU A 293 18.77 -6.92 5.70
CA LEU A 293 18.53 -7.37 4.33
C LEU A 293 17.10 -7.05 3.86
N ASP A 294 16.13 -7.05 4.75
CA ASP A 294 14.72 -6.79 4.44
C ASP A 294 14.53 -5.35 3.97
N SER A 295 15.20 -4.39 4.63
CA SER A 295 15.23 -2.99 4.21
C SER A 295 15.90 -2.80 2.83
N LEU A 296 16.94 -3.57 2.51
CA LEU A 296 17.53 -3.57 1.17
C LEU A 296 16.53 -4.06 0.10
N TYR A 297 15.79 -5.13 0.37
CA TYR A 297 14.74 -5.59 -0.54
C TYR A 297 13.64 -4.55 -0.71
N THR A 298 13.24 -3.91 0.37
CA THR A 298 12.25 -2.84 0.36
C THR A 298 12.72 -1.66 -0.48
N LEU A 299 13.96 -1.19 -0.31
CA LEU A 299 14.56 -0.14 -1.14
C LEU A 299 14.48 -0.50 -2.63
N VAL A 300 14.91 -1.71 -3.01
CA VAL A 300 14.87 -2.17 -4.41
C VAL A 300 13.42 -2.21 -4.94
N HIS A 301 12.48 -2.65 -4.12
CA HIS A 301 11.06 -2.73 -4.47
C HIS A 301 10.46 -1.33 -4.72
N GLU A 302 10.62 -0.40 -3.78
CA GLU A 302 10.07 0.96 -3.90
C GLU A 302 10.74 1.74 -5.03
N THR A 303 12.05 1.57 -5.22
CA THR A 303 12.76 2.12 -6.38
C THR A 303 12.19 1.58 -7.71
N GLY A 304 11.75 0.31 -7.74
CA GLY A 304 11.06 -0.25 -8.90
C GLY A 304 9.77 0.48 -9.24
N HIS A 305 8.95 0.80 -8.24
CA HIS A 305 7.75 1.62 -8.40
C HIS A 305 8.09 3.05 -8.86
N SER A 306 9.13 3.64 -8.28
CA SER A 306 9.58 4.99 -8.64
C SER A 306 10.01 5.09 -10.10
N VAL A 307 10.80 4.14 -10.59
CA VAL A 307 11.23 4.09 -11.99
C VAL A 307 10.04 3.83 -12.92
N HIS A 308 9.12 2.93 -12.54
CA HIS A 308 7.87 2.73 -13.29
C HIS A 308 7.06 4.03 -13.41
N SER A 309 6.88 4.77 -12.31
CA SER A 309 6.20 6.06 -12.31
C SER A 309 6.90 7.07 -13.21
N TRP A 310 8.23 7.07 -13.21
CA TRP A 310 9.00 7.95 -14.09
C TRP A 310 8.74 7.63 -15.57
N TYR A 311 8.76 6.36 -15.97
CA TYR A 311 8.42 5.97 -17.35
C TYR A 311 6.98 6.35 -17.71
N THR A 312 6.02 6.12 -16.82
CA THR A 312 4.62 6.51 -17.03
C THR A 312 4.50 7.99 -17.35
N ARG A 313 5.10 8.87 -16.55
CA ARG A 313 5.04 10.33 -16.74
C ARG A 313 5.65 10.80 -18.05
N ASN A 314 6.65 10.10 -18.56
CA ASN A 314 7.38 10.50 -19.76
C ASN A 314 6.84 9.83 -21.05
N THR A 315 5.97 8.83 -20.93
CA THR A 315 5.51 8.05 -22.09
C THR A 315 3.99 7.96 -22.19
N GLN A 316 3.27 8.29 -21.13
CA GLN A 316 1.80 8.19 -21.09
C GLN A 316 1.17 9.56 -20.80
N PRO A 317 -0.05 9.83 -21.27
CA PRO A 317 -0.81 11.01 -20.87
C PRO A 317 -1.22 10.94 -19.40
N TYR A 318 -1.54 12.10 -18.83
CA TYR A 318 -1.90 12.28 -17.41
C TYR A 318 -3.00 11.32 -16.89
N VAL A 319 -3.84 10.79 -17.75
CA VAL A 319 -4.96 9.92 -17.39
C VAL A 319 -4.57 8.46 -17.10
N TYR A 320 -3.29 8.11 -17.24
CA TYR A 320 -2.75 6.75 -17.01
C TYR A 320 -1.79 6.69 -15.84
#